data_cbf89c35a1c1171cef4dac2911acbc45
#
_entry.id   cbf89c35a1c1171cef4dac2911acbc45
#
_cell.length_a   1.000
_cell.length_b   1.000
_cell.length_c   1.000
_cell.angle_alpha   90.00
_cell.angle_beta   90.00
_cell.angle_gamma   90.00
#
_symmetry.space_group_name_H-M   'P 1'
#
loop_
_entity.id
_entity.type
_entity.pdbx_description
1 polymer ?
#
loop_
_entity_poly.entity_id
_entity_poly.type
_entity_poly.pdbx_seq_one_letter_code
_entity_poly.pdbx_strand_id
1 'polypeptide(L)'
;MRTNDEIITIIKTSMKEQNMSLSELARRVGVAKSAVSRYLNLNREFPLNRAEDFAKVLGIKTEYLLGFAEREESTKQDTIAAHLDGDFTEEELIEIRKYAELVRKAHRNQ
;
A
#
# COMPACT_ATOMS: atom_id res chain seq x y z
N MET A 1 13.00 -3.43 0.55
CA MET A 1 11.95 -4.02 1.41
C MET A 1 11.75 -3.16 2.65
N ARG A 2 10.54 -3.06 3.14
CA ARG A 2 10.25 -2.29 4.36
C ARG A 2 10.84 -2.96 5.60
N THR A 3 11.14 -2.16 6.60
CA THR A 3 11.54 -2.70 7.91
C THR A 3 10.32 -3.29 8.61
N ASN A 4 10.56 -4.10 9.64
CA ASN A 4 9.48 -4.67 10.44
C ASN A 4 8.59 -3.57 11.03
N ASP A 5 9.18 -2.48 11.55
CA ASP A 5 8.44 -1.35 12.10
C ASP A 5 7.51 -0.71 11.07
N GLU A 6 8.00 -0.55 9.85
CA GLU A 6 7.21 0.03 8.77
C GLU A 6 6.04 -0.87 8.37
N ILE A 7 6.28 -2.17 8.28
CA ILE A 7 5.23 -3.14 7.98
C ILE A 7 4.12 -3.07 9.05
N ILE A 8 4.51 -3.06 10.31
CA ILE A 8 3.57 -3.00 11.43
C ILE A 8 2.80 -1.67 11.43
N THR A 9 3.46 -0.57 11.10
CA THR A 9 2.79 0.73 10.97
C THR A 9 1.71 0.71 9.90
N ILE A 10 1.98 0.11 8.76
CA ILE A 10 1.01 -0.02 7.67
C ILE A 10 -0.19 -0.87 8.12
N ILE A 11 0.07 -1.98 8.81
CA ILE A 11 -0.98 -2.85 9.32
C ILE A 11 -1.88 -2.08 10.31
N LYS A 12 -1.30 -1.37 11.26
CA LYS A 12 -2.05 -0.59 12.24
C LYS A 12 -2.88 0.51 11.57
N THR A 13 -2.30 1.21 10.61
CA THR A 13 -2.98 2.27 9.88
C THR A 13 -4.18 1.71 9.11
N SER A 14 -3.99 0.60 8.41
CA SER A 14 -5.06 -0.06 7.66
C SER A 14 -6.19 -0.53 8.57
N MET A 15 -5.86 -1.08 9.74
CA MET A 15 -6.84 -1.49 10.73
C MET A 15 -7.66 -0.30 11.20
N LYS A 16 -7.00 0.81 11.50
CA LYS A 16 -7.66 2.03 11.97
C LYS A 16 -8.60 2.59 10.91
N GLU A 17 -8.16 2.64 9.67
CA GLU A 17 -8.99 3.14 8.56
C GLU A 17 -10.24 2.31 8.35
N GLN A 18 -10.17 1.02 8.61
CA GLN A 18 -11.28 0.09 8.42
C GLN A 18 -12.06 -0.20 9.70
N ASN A 19 -11.70 0.46 10.80
CA ASN A 19 -12.27 0.20 12.13
C ASN A 19 -12.20 -1.28 12.50
N MET A 20 -11.10 -1.92 12.16
CA MET A 20 -10.89 -3.34 12.41
C MET A 20 -10.19 -3.54 13.76
N SER A 21 -10.77 -4.37 14.63
CA SER A 21 -10.16 -4.69 15.91
C SER A 21 -9.07 -5.75 15.75
N LEU A 22 -8.20 -5.83 16.75
CA LEU A 22 -7.17 -6.88 16.82
C LEU A 22 -7.78 -8.28 16.74
N SER A 23 -8.87 -8.49 17.47
CA SER A 23 -9.58 -9.78 17.48
C SER A 23 -10.12 -10.14 16.09
N GLU A 24 -10.67 -9.15 15.40
CA GLU A 24 -11.21 -9.37 14.07
C GLU A 24 -10.10 -9.67 13.07
N LEU A 25 -9.00 -8.95 13.12
CA LEU A 25 -7.85 -9.20 12.25
C LEU A 25 -7.33 -10.62 12.47
N ALA A 26 -7.11 -10.99 13.72
CA ALA A 26 -6.60 -12.34 14.07
C ALA A 26 -7.52 -13.42 13.54
N ARG A 27 -8.83 -13.26 13.70
CA ARG A 27 -9.81 -14.23 13.23
C ARG A 27 -9.79 -14.37 11.71
N ARG A 28 -9.74 -13.24 11.00
CA ARG A 28 -9.75 -13.24 9.53
C ARG A 28 -8.49 -13.83 8.93
N VAL A 29 -7.36 -13.56 9.57
CA VAL A 29 -6.08 -14.07 9.10
C VAL A 29 -5.89 -15.54 9.49
N GLY A 30 -6.59 -15.98 10.53
CA GLY A 30 -6.46 -17.34 11.03
C GLY A 30 -5.25 -17.55 11.93
N VAL A 31 -4.85 -16.49 12.64
CA VAL A 31 -3.71 -16.50 13.56
C VAL A 31 -4.22 -16.19 14.97
N ALA A 32 -3.57 -16.74 15.98
CA ALA A 32 -3.96 -16.48 17.37
C ALA A 32 -3.85 -14.98 17.69
N LYS A 33 -4.84 -14.46 18.42
CA LYS A 33 -4.87 -13.07 18.84
C LYS A 33 -3.60 -12.66 19.59
N SER A 34 -3.09 -13.52 20.45
CA SER A 34 -1.86 -13.27 21.20
C SER A 34 -0.66 -13.11 20.28
N ALA A 35 -0.59 -13.89 19.20
CA ALA A 35 0.49 -13.78 18.22
C ALA A 35 0.41 -12.46 17.47
N VAL A 36 -0.78 -12.07 17.00
CA VAL A 36 -0.97 -10.80 16.31
C VAL A 36 -0.63 -9.64 17.23
N SER A 37 -1.03 -9.71 18.49
CA SER A 37 -0.69 -8.69 19.49
C SER A 37 0.81 -8.50 19.63
N ARG A 38 1.55 -9.60 19.66
CA ARG A 38 3.03 -9.55 19.75
C ARG A 38 3.64 -8.88 18.52
N TYR A 39 3.14 -9.19 17.33
CA TYR A 39 3.61 -8.56 16.11
C TYR A 39 3.35 -7.05 16.13
N LEU A 40 2.14 -6.65 16.49
CA LEU A 40 1.76 -5.22 16.49
C LEU A 40 2.46 -4.42 17.59
N ASN A 41 2.84 -5.06 18.67
CA ASN A 41 3.60 -4.41 19.75
C ASN A 41 5.11 -4.50 19.57
N LEU A 42 5.56 -5.01 18.42
CA LEU A 42 6.97 -5.16 18.08
C LEU A 42 7.74 -6.06 19.04
N ASN A 43 7.03 -6.94 19.74
CA ASN A 43 7.64 -7.94 20.65
C ASN A 43 8.12 -9.16 19.87
N ARG A 44 7.71 -9.29 18.63
CA ARG A 44 8.08 -10.40 17.76
C ARG A 44 8.09 -9.90 16.32
N GLU A 45 9.05 -10.38 15.55
CA GLU A 45 9.16 -10.02 14.15
C GLU A 45 7.96 -10.55 13.35
N PHE A 46 7.46 -9.70 12.45
CA PHE A 46 6.33 -10.08 11.59
C PHE A 46 6.74 -11.20 10.64
N PRO A 47 5.98 -12.29 10.57
CA PRO A 47 6.32 -13.40 9.70
C PRO A 47 6.02 -13.07 8.23
N LEU A 48 7.07 -13.01 7.41
CA LEU A 48 6.94 -12.65 6.00
C LEU A 48 6.11 -13.66 5.21
N ASN A 49 6.08 -14.92 5.64
CA ASN A 49 5.27 -15.93 5.00
C ASN A 49 3.76 -15.76 5.24
N ARG A 50 3.39 -14.87 6.17
CA ARG A 50 1.99 -14.51 6.44
C ARG A 50 1.59 -13.17 5.85
N ALA A 51 2.53 -12.48 5.20
CA ALA A 51 2.28 -11.15 4.64
C ALA A 51 1.11 -11.14 3.66
N GLU A 52 1.01 -12.16 2.81
CA GLU A 52 -0.08 -12.27 1.85
C GLU A 52 -1.44 -12.37 2.53
N ASP A 53 -1.55 -13.16 3.58
CA ASP A 53 -2.79 -13.32 4.34
C ASP A 53 -3.22 -12.01 4.98
N PHE A 54 -2.28 -11.31 5.61
CA PHE A 54 -2.55 -10.01 6.23
C PHE A 54 -2.94 -8.96 5.20
N ALA A 55 -2.21 -8.89 4.10
CA ALA A 55 -2.50 -7.94 3.03
C ALA A 55 -3.90 -8.16 2.43
N LYS A 56 -4.25 -9.42 2.21
CA LYS A 56 -5.55 -9.81 1.67
C LYS A 56 -6.70 -9.37 2.58
N VAL A 57 -6.57 -9.61 3.88
CA VAL A 57 -7.58 -9.22 4.87
C VAL A 57 -7.69 -7.70 4.97
N LEU A 58 -6.58 -7.00 4.88
CA LEU A 58 -6.54 -5.54 4.98
C LEU A 58 -6.89 -4.83 3.66
N GLY A 59 -7.03 -5.58 2.57
CA GLY A 59 -7.37 -5.02 1.27
C GLY A 59 -6.26 -4.24 0.62
N ILE A 60 -5.01 -4.57 0.94
CA ILE A 60 -3.82 -3.95 0.34
C ILE A 60 -3.02 -5.00 -0.41
N LYS A 61 -2.14 -4.54 -1.30
CA LYS A 61 -1.27 -5.45 -2.04
C LYS A 61 -0.13 -5.95 -1.17
N THR A 62 0.21 -7.22 -1.31
CA THR A 62 1.33 -7.82 -0.58
C THR A 62 2.63 -7.09 -0.90
N GLU A 63 2.85 -6.72 -2.15
CA GLU A 63 4.02 -5.99 -2.59
C GLU A 63 4.13 -4.62 -1.92
N TYR A 64 3.00 -3.95 -1.76
CA TYR A 64 2.96 -2.68 -1.04
C TYR A 64 3.30 -2.87 0.43
N LEU A 65 2.71 -3.88 1.08
CA LEU A 65 2.97 -4.16 2.49
C LEU A 65 4.45 -4.43 2.75
N LEU A 66 5.09 -5.20 1.87
CA LEU A 66 6.49 -5.58 2.02
C LEU A 66 7.47 -4.52 1.50
N GLY A 67 6.99 -3.54 0.73
CA GLY A 67 7.81 -2.46 0.22
C GLY A 67 8.43 -2.71 -1.14
N PHE A 68 7.90 -3.65 -1.92
CA PHE A 68 8.34 -3.88 -3.29
C PHE A 68 7.62 -3.00 -4.30
N ALA A 69 6.47 -2.43 -3.90
CA ALA A 69 5.75 -1.42 -4.66
C ALA A 69 5.75 -0.13 -3.83
N GLU A 70 6.11 0.98 -4.45
CA GLU A 70 6.23 2.25 -3.73
C GLU A 70 4.91 2.78 -3.20
N ARG A 71 3.84 2.59 -3.96
CA ARG A 71 2.52 3.09 -3.62
C ARG A 71 1.44 2.16 -4.13
N GLU A 72 0.38 2.07 -3.37
CA GLU A 72 -0.86 1.47 -3.84
C GLU A 72 -1.41 2.22 -5.05
N GLU A 73 -1.15 3.52 -5.11
CA GLU A 73 -1.55 4.42 -6.21
C GLU A 73 -0.85 4.13 -7.54
N SER A 74 0.20 3.32 -7.57
CA SER A 74 0.81 2.93 -8.84
C SER A 74 -0.21 2.25 -9.75
N THR A 75 -1.16 1.51 -9.17
CA THR A 75 -2.28 0.91 -9.91
C THR A 75 -3.24 1.99 -10.43
N LYS A 76 -3.43 3.06 -9.67
CA LYS A 76 -4.26 4.19 -10.10
C LYS A 76 -3.61 4.95 -11.24
N GLN A 77 -2.29 5.07 -11.26
CA GLN A 77 -1.58 5.70 -12.35
C GLN A 77 -1.77 4.93 -13.65
N ASP A 78 -1.72 3.61 -13.61
CA ASP A 78 -2.00 2.77 -14.77
C ASP A 78 -3.43 2.96 -15.25
N THR A 79 -4.38 3.07 -14.32
CA THR A 79 -5.78 3.32 -14.63
C THR A 79 -5.96 4.70 -15.26
N ILE A 80 -5.30 5.73 -14.74
CA ILE A 80 -5.34 7.08 -15.29
C ILE A 80 -4.74 7.09 -16.70
N ALA A 81 -3.63 6.41 -16.91
CA ALA A 81 -3.03 6.31 -18.24
C ALA A 81 -3.96 5.63 -19.24
N ALA A 82 -4.72 4.62 -18.81
CA ALA A 82 -5.68 3.94 -19.65
C ALA A 82 -6.88 4.82 -20.00
N HIS A 83 -7.22 5.78 -19.16
CA HIS A 83 -8.36 6.69 -19.37
C HIS A 83 -7.98 7.99 -20.08
N LEU A 84 -6.70 8.22 -20.36
CA LEU A 84 -6.24 9.46 -20.99
C LEU A 84 -6.88 9.73 -22.37
N ASP A 85 -7.35 8.69 -23.04
CA ASP A 85 -7.87 8.82 -24.39
C ASP A 85 -9.36 9.16 -24.47
N GLY A 86 -10.11 9.16 -23.36
CA GLY A 86 -11.54 9.30 -23.42
C GLY A 86 -12.22 10.24 -22.44
N ASP A 87 -11.64 10.47 -21.27
CA ASP A 87 -12.35 11.12 -20.18
C ASP A 87 -11.85 12.52 -19.82
N PHE A 88 -10.84 13.05 -20.53
CA PHE A 88 -10.24 14.34 -20.20
C PHE A 88 -10.46 15.36 -21.31
N THR A 89 -10.65 16.62 -20.92
CA THR A 89 -10.66 17.72 -21.85
C THR A 89 -9.25 18.00 -22.37
N GLU A 90 -9.13 18.73 -23.48
CA GLU A 90 -7.83 19.10 -24.03
C GLU A 90 -6.99 19.89 -23.04
N GLU A 91 -7.61 20.78 -22.26
CA GLU A 91 -6.93 21.55 -21.23
C GLU A 91 -6.35 20.66 -20.16
N GLU A 92 -7.12 19.66 -19.71
CA GLU A 92 -6.66 18.70 -18.71
C GLU A 92 -5.51 17.86 -19.23
N LEU A 93 -5.57 17.45 -20.49
CA LEU A 93 -4.50 16.68 -21.12
C LEU A 93 -3.21 17.50 -21.21
N ILE A 94 -3.32 18.78 -21.53
CA ILE A 94 -2.16 19.68 -21.59
C ILE A 94 -1.51 19.80 -20.22
N GLU A 95 -2.29 19.96 -19.17
CA GLU A 95 -1.78 20.05 -17.79
C GLU A 95 -1.08 18.77 -17.37
N ILE A 96 -1.68 17.63 -17.67
CA ILE A 96 -1.09 16.32 -17.35
C ILE A 96 0.25 16.15 -18.08
N ARG A 97 0.33 16.54 -19.35
CA ARG A 97 1.56 16.47 -20.12
C ARG A 97 2.65 17.37 -19.55
N LYS A 98 2.29 18.60 -19.14
CA LYS A 98 3.23 19.52 -18.51
C LYS A 98 3.79 18.95 -17.22
N TYR A 99 2.92 18.36 -16.41
CA TYR A 99 3.34 17.73 -15.17
C TYR A 99 4.29 16.56 -15.43
N ALA A 100 3.96 15.73 -16.40
CA ALA A 100 4.81 14.59 -16.77
C ALA A 100 6.19 15.04 -17.26
N GLU A 101 6.25 16.13 -18.04
CA GLU A 101 7.51 16.70 -18.50
C GLU A 101 8.36 17.23 -17.35
N LEU A 102 7.72 17.91 -16.37
CA LEU A 102 8.42 18.40 -15.19
C LEU A 102 9.05 17.29 -14.38
N VAL A 103 8.31 16.20 -14.17
CA VAL A 103 8.81 15.03 -13.46
C VAL A 103 9.96 14.39 -14.23
N ARG A 104 9.84 14.31 -15.54
CA ARG A 104 10.88 13.74 -16.40
C ARG A 104 12.16 14.57 -16.36
N LYS A 105 12.03 15.90 -16.42
CA LYS A 105 13.18 16.81 -16.31
C LYS A 105 13.85 16.70 -14.94
N ALA A 106 13.07 16.60 -13.88
CA ALA A 106 13.62 16.44 -12.54
C ALA A 106 14.46 15.17 -12.43
N HIS A 107 14.01 14.07 -13.04
CA HIS A 107 14.79 12.84 -13.08
C HIS A 107 16.06 12.92 -13.90
N ARG A 108 16.03 13.68 -14.99
CA ARG A 108 17.21 13.86 -15.85
C ARG A 108 18.31 14.66 -15.19
N ASN A 109 17.96 15.55 -14.28
CA ASN A 109 18.92 16.43 -13.61
C ASN A 109 19.55 15.79 -12.39
N GLN A 110 19.25 14.57 -12.12
CA GLN A 110 19.90 13.77 -11.11
C GLN A 110 20.94 12.85 -11.76
#